data_1e9d7447075da9359a9914e343f8393f
#
_entry.id   1e9d7447075da9359a9914e343f8393f
#
_cell.length_a   1.000
_cell.length_b   1.000
_cell.length_c   1.000
_cell.angle_alpha   90.00
_cell.angle_beta   90.00
_cell.angle_gamma   90.00
#
_symmetry.space_group_name_H-M   'P 1'
#
loop_
_entity.id
_entity.type
_entity.pdbx_description
1 polymer ?
#
loop_
_entity_poly.entity_id
_entity_poly.type
_entity_poly.pdbx_seq_one_letter_code
_entity_poly.pdbx_strand_id
1 'polypeptide(L)'
;FFYDAAEGLLASVILLIAEFCPTEKRHIISVFKLIQDLLAPSPVKNRSLFQLLMDKLPPTHKAKWFAGAALNSADQAMASVLSTTMSRLNAFLDSEMEQILCFDSALDTETFCTSKSAIFIVLPEEDNTKYFMVSLFLQQLYREMLTIADEHGGKLPNRVMVFADEIGTIPKIESMEMMFSAGRSRQISMVPIIQSF
;
A
#
# COMPACT_ATOMS: atom_id res chain seq x y z
N PHE A 1 -20.30 1.21 -4.96
CA PHE A 1 -19.94 1.00 -6.38
C PHE A 1 -18.71 1.82 -6.81
N PHE A 2 -18.73 3.17 -6.72
CA PHE A 2 -17.59 3.98 -7.19
C PHE A 2 -16.30 3.68 -6.42
N TYR A 3 -16.39 3.47 -5.11
CA TYR A 3 -15.24 3.09 -4.29
C TYR A 3 -14.69 1.70 -4.64
N ASP A 4 -15.55 0.73 -4.82
CA ASP A 4 -15.15 -0.64 -5.17
C ASP A 4 -14.51 -0.67 -6.56
N ALA A 5 -15.08 0.10 -7.52
CA ALA A 5 -14.52 0.25 -8.86
C ALA A 5 -13.16 0.98 -8.84
N ALA A 6 -12.99 2.00 -7.97
CA ALA A 6 -11.74 2.71 -7.79
C ALA A 6 -10.66 1.81 -7.14
N GLU A 7 -11.03 0.98 -6.18
CA GLU A 7 -10.14 -0.01 -5.57
C GLU A 7 -9.67 -1.04 -6.60
N GLY A 8 -10.58 -1.59 -7.39
CA GLY A 8 -10.25 -2.53 -8.46
C GLY A 8 -9.36 -1.90 -9.55
N LEU A 9 -9.63 -0.66 -9.93
CA LEU A 9 -8.79 0.10 -10.86
C LEU A 9 -7.40 0.33 -10.29
N LEU A 10 -7.30 0.74 -9.02
CA LEU A 10 -6.03 0.94 -8.33
C LEU A 10 -5.22 -0.35 -8.28
N ALA A 11 -5.83 -1.46 -7.88
CA ALA A 11 -5.18 -2.77 -7.86
C ALA A 11 -4.67 -3.18 -9.25
N SER A 12 -5.47 -2.93 -10.28
CA SER A 12 -5.10 -3.17 -11.68
C SER A 12 -3.87 -2.37 -12.10
N VAL A 13 -3.85 -1.07 -11.80
CA VAL A 13 -2.74 -0.17 -12.16
C VAL A 13 -1.48 -0.50 -11.36
N ILE A 14 -1.60 -0.81 -10.07
CA ILE A 14 -0.46 -1.27 -9.25
C ILE A 14 0.16 -2.52 -9.87
N LEU A 15 -0.66 -3.48 -10.27
CA LEU A 15 -0.18 -4.71 -10.91
C LEU A 15 0.56 -4.42 -12.22
N LEU A 16 0.06 -3.51 -13.05
CA LEU A 16 0.72 -3.11 -14.30
C LEU A 16 2.08 -2.45 -14.03
N ILE A 17 2.16 -1.55 -13.06
CA ILE A 17 3.44 -0.93 -12.66
C ILE A 17 4.42 -1.98 -12.13
N ALA A 18 3.95 -2.89 -11.28
CA ALA A 18 4.80 -3.94 -10.72
C ALA A 18 5.33 -4.91 -11.79
N GLU A 19 4.55 -5.19 -12.84
CA GLU A 19 4.89 -6.19 -13.85
C GLU A 19 5.70 -5.60 -15.02
N PHE A 20 5.33 -4.41 -15.50
CA PHE A 20 5.88 -3.85 -16.74
C PHE A 20 6.88 -2.71 -16.54
N CYS A 21 6.95 -2.10 -15.35
CA CYS A 21 7.90 -1.02 -15.13
C CYS A 21 9.27 -1.54 -14.65
N PRO A 22 10.36 -0.82 -14.97
CA PRO A 22 11.67 -1.05 -14.36
C PRO A 22 11.58 -0.89 -12.83
N THR A 23 12.47 -1.57 -12.10
CA THR A 23 12.43 -1.63 -10.63
C THR A 23 12.42 -0.25 -9.98
N GLU A 24 13.23 0.68 -10.48
CA GLU A 24 13.32 2.07 -9.99
C GLU A 24 12.03 2.90 -10.20
N LYS A 25 11.08 2.38 -10.97
CA LYS A 25 9.78 3.02 -11.22
C LYS A 25 8.60 2.28 -10.57
N ARG A 26 8.88 1.22 -9.80
CA ARG A 26 7.84 0.43 -9.12
C ARG A 26 7.46 1.03 -7.79
N HIS A 27 6.87 2.22 -7.79
CA HIS A 27 6.44 2.94 -6.60
C HIS A 27 5.09 3.63 -6.81
N ILE A 28 4.45 4.06 -5.73
CA ILE A 28 3.09 4.60 -5.74
C ILE A 28 2.95 5.86 -6.59
N ILE A 29 4.00 6.66 -6.72
CA ILE A 29 3.98 7.87 -7.56
C ILE A 29 3.89 7.52 -9.05
N SER A 30 4.47 6.41 -9.49
CA SER A 30 4.30 5.91 -10.86
C SER A 30 2.86 5.46 -11.11
N VAL A 31 2.22 4.87 -10.11
CA VAL A 31 0.79 4.52 -10.16
C VAL A 31 -0.05 5.79 -10.33
N PHE A 32 0.21 6.83 -9.53
CA PHE A 32 -0.46 8.11 -9.65
C PHE A 32 -0.29 8.72 -11.05
N LYS A 33 0.93 8.79 -11.56
CA LYS A 33 1.22 9.34 -12.89
C LYS A 33 0.50 8.58 -14.00
N LEU A 34 0.49 7.25 -13.94
CA LEU A 34 -0.24 6.44 -14.91
C LEU A 34 -1.74 6.72 -14.85
N ILE A 35 -2.34 6.81 -13.67
CA ILE A 35 -3.77 7.15 -13.53
C ILE A 35 -4.05 8.55 -14.08
N GLN A 36 -3.17 9.51 -13.83
CA GLN A 36 -3.27 10.88 -14.38
C GLN A 36 -3.24 10.88 -15.92
N ASP A 37 -2.32 10.12 -16.50
CA ASP A 37 -2.23 9.98 -17.97
C ASP A 37 -3.49 9.33 -18.54
N LEU A 38 -4.11 8.39 -17.84
CA LEU A 38 -5.34 7.71 -18.24
C LEU A 38 -6.59 8.63 -18.22
N LEU A 39 -6.51 9.78 -17.52
CA LEU A 39 -7.54 10.83 -17.56
C LEU A 39 -7.47 11.72 -18.81
N ALA A 40 -6.37 11.69 -19.57
CA ALA A 40 -6.25 12.47 -20.78
C ALA A 40 -7.28 12.04 -21.85
N PRO A 41 -7.68 12.97 -22.75
CA PRO A 41 -8.62 12.65 -23.81
C PRO A 41 -8.14 11.49 -24.68
N SER A 42 -9.02 10.53 -24.92
CA SER A 42 -8.72 9.40 -25.79
C SER A 42 -8.75 9.80 -27.28
N PRO A 43 -7.83 9.29 -28.10
CA PRO A 43 -7.87 9.48 -29.56
C PRO A 43 -8.99 8.66 -30.23
N VAL A 44 -9.60 7.71 -29.51
CA VAL A 44 -10.65 6.83 -30.00
C VAL A 44 -11.99 7.25 -29.41
N LYS A 45 -12.96 7.58 -30.25
CA LYS A 45 -14.30 7.99 -29.83
C LYS A 45 -14.97 6.88 -29.02
N ASN A 46 -15.59 7.24 -27.90
CA ASN A 46 -16.31 6.33 -26.98
C ASN A 46 -15.43 5.23 -26.34
N ARG A 47 -14.14 5.48 -26.20
CA ARG A 47 -13.22 4.58 -25.49
C ARG A 47 -12.24 5.37 -24.64
N SER A 48 -12.08 5.01 -23.38
CA SER A 48 -11.08 5.61 -22.50
C SER A 48 -9.67 5.09 -22.81
N LEU A 49 -8.65 5.87 -22.46
CA LEU A 49 -7.25 5.40 -22.55
C LEU A 49 -7.02 4.14 -21.71
N PHE A 50 -7.71 4.01 -20.58
CA PHE A 50 -7.65 2.81 -19.75
C PHE A 50 -8.16 1.57 -20.49
N GLN A 51 -9.29 1.67 -21.18
CA GLN A 51 -9.80 0.58 -22.02
C GLN A 51 -8.83 0.21 -23.14
N LEU A 52 -8.24 1.21 -23.81
CA LEU A 52 -7.24 0.96 -24.85
C LEU A 52 -5.98 0.29 -24.32
N LEU A 53 -5.54 0.65 -23.10
CA LEU A 53 -4.42 0.00 -22.43
C LEU A 53 -4.74 -1.46 -22.10
N MET A 54 -5.91 -1.70 -21.52
CA MET A 54 -6.37 -3.06 -21.19
C MET A 54 -6.50 -3.96 -22.41
N ASP A 55 -6.91 -3.45 -23.57
CA ASP A 55 -7.03 -4.24 -24.79
C ASP A 55 -5.71 -4.80 -25.30
N LYS A 56 -4.59 -4.15 -24.96
CA LYS A 56 -3.25 -4.63 -25.30
C LYS A 56 -2.82 -5.87 -24.49
N LEU A 57 -3.50 -6.15 -23.39
CA LEU A 57 -3.18 -7.28 -22.51
C LEU A 57 -3.93 -8.55 -22.95
N PRO A 58 -3.36 -9.74 -22.67
CA PRO A 58 -4.08 -11.00 -22.86
C PRO A 58 -5.43 -11.04 -22.10
N PRO A 59 -6.45 -11.75 -22.62
CA PRO A 59 -7.74 -11.86 -21.94
C PRO A 59 -7.67 -12.42 -20.52
N THR A 60 -6.69 -13.26 -20.25
CA THR A 60 -6.47 -13.92 -18.95
C THR A 60 -5.63 -13.08 -17.97
N HIS A 61 -5.25 -11.86 -18.35
CA HIS A 61 -4.39 -11.03 -17.50
C HIS A 61 -5.14 -10.56 -16.24
N LYS A 62 -4.53 -10.75 -15.07
CA LYS A 62 -5.16 -10.42 -13.77
C LYS A 62 -5.58 -8.95 -13.64
N ALA A 63 -4.83 -8.01 -14.25
CA ALA A 63 -5.19 -6.60 -14.26
C ALA A 63 -6.59 -6.36 -14.84
N LYS A 64 -7.01 -7.13 -15.86
CA LYS A 64 -8.37 -7.04 -16.41
C LYS A 64 -9.44 -7.50 -15.43
N TRP A 65 -9.13 -8.52 -14.62
CA TRP A 65 -10.08 -9.01 -13.62
C TRP A 65 -10.30 -8.00 -12.51
N PHE A 66 -9.25 -7.39 -12.00
CA PHE A 66 -9.36 -6.31 -11.02
C PHE A 66 -10.10 -5.09 -11.57
N ALA A 67 -9.83 -4.74 -12.82
CA ALA A 67 -10.46 -3.59 -13.49
C ALA A 67 -11.91 -3.83 -13.94
N GLY A 68 -12.46 -5.04 -13.80
CA GLY A 68 -13.72 -5.44 -14.41
C GLY A 68 -14.89 -4.47 -14.19
N ALA A 69 -15.08 -3.98 -12.96
CA ALA A 69 -16.13 -3.02 -12.65
C ALA A 69 -15.90 -1.66 -13.34
N ALA A 70 -14.65 -1.19 -13.37
CA ALA A 70 -14.28 0.06 -14.04
C ALA A 70 -14.39 -0.06 -15.56
N LEU A 71 -13.94 -1.17 -16.16
CA LEU A 71 -13.97 -1.39 -17.61
C LEU A 71 -15.39 -1.47 -18.18
N ASN A 72 -16.34 -1.96 -17.40
CA ASN A 72 -17.75 -2.07 -17.80
C ASN A 72 -18.57 -0.81 -17.50
N SER A 73 -17.94 0.25 -17.00
CA SER A 73 -18.59 1.53 -16.74
C SER A 73 -18.71 2.37 -18.00
N ALA A 74 -19.77 3.18 -18.09
CA ALA A 74 -19.87 4.21 -19.13
C ALA A 74 -18.74 5.25 -18.97
N ASP A 75 -18.36 5.94 -20.05
CA ASP A 75 -17.22 6.87 -20.07
C ASP A 75 -17.25 7.91 -18.94
N GLN A 76 -18.45 8.48 -18.67
CA GLN A 76 -18.62 9.44 -17.60
C GLN A 76 -18.42 8.82 -16.21
N ALA A 77 -18.86 7.58 -16.01
CA ALA A 77 -18.66 6.85 -14.77
C ALA A 77 -17.17 6.47 -14.60
N MET A 78 -16.49 6.11 -15.68
CA MET A 78 -15.05 5.84 -15.70
C MET A 78 -14.25 7.08 -15.26
N ALA A 79 -14.57 8.26 -15.77
CA ALA A 79 -13.92 9.51 -15.35
C ALA A 79 -14.10 9.76 -13.84
N SER A 80 -15.28 9.46 -13.31
CA SER A 80 -15.56 9.57 -11.86
C SER A 80 -14.77 8.55 -11.06
N VAL A 81 -14.60 7.32 -11.52
CA VAL A 81 -13.79 6.27 -10.88
C VAL A 81 -12.32 6.70 -10.86
N LEU A 82 -11.78 7.16 -11.98
CA LEU A 82 -10.41 7.66 -12.08
C LEU A 82 -10.16 8.85 -11.13
N SER A 83 -11.09 9.82 -11.11
CA SER A 83 -11.01 10.98 -10.22
C SER A 83 -11.08 10.57 -8.74
N THR A 84 -11.93 9.60 -8.39
CA THR A 84 -12.00 9.05 -7.03
C THR A 84 -10.68 8.38 -6.65
N THR A 85 -10.09 7.60 -7.55
CA THR A 85 -8.79 6.94 -7.33
C THR A 85 -7.68 7.97 -7.14
N MET A 86 -7.63 9.01 -7.96
CA MET A 86 -6.68 10.12 -7.83
C MET A 86 -6.78 10.82 -6.46
N SER A 87 -8.00 11.13 -6.04
CA SER A 87 -8.26 11.76 -4.74
C SER A 87 -7.71 10.92 -3.57
N ARG A 88 -7.78 9.60 -3.66
CA ARG A 88 -7.21 8.70 -2.65
C ARG A 88 -5.68 8.68 -2.65
N LEU A 89 -5.07 8.91 -3.78
CA LEU A 89 -3.62 8.93 -3.92
C LEU A 89 -2.99 10.27 -3.56
N ASN A 90 -3.78 11.34 -3.43
CA ASN A 90 -3.25 12.68 -3.11
C ASN A 90 -2.44 12.71 -1.81
N ALA A 91 -2.78 11.87 -0.84
CA ALA A 91 -2.03 11.77 0.42
C ALA A 91 -0.57 11.32 0.25
N PHE A 92 -0.24 10.71 -0.90
CA PHE A 92 1.13 10.26 -1.20
C PHE A 92 1.95 11.28 -2.00
N LEU A 93 1.37 12.43 -2.40
CA LEU A 93 2.00 13.43 -3.26
C LEU A 93 2.73 14.54 -2.50
N ASP A 94 2.99 14.32 -1.25
CA ASP A 94 3.86 15.20 -0.46
C ASP A 94 5.33 14.91 -0.77
N SER A 95 6.17 15.95 -0.82
CA SER A 95 7.60 15.81 -1.19
C SER A 95 8.40 14.93 -0.23
N GLU A 96 8.03 14.89 1.05
CA GLU A 96 8.65 13.99 2.03
C GLU A 96 8.18 12.54 1.82
N MET A 97 6.90 12.34 1.51
CA MET A 97 6.37 11.04 1.14
C MET A 97 7.03 10.50 -0.13
N GLU A 98 7.23 11.34 -1.14
CA GLU A 98 7.93 10.95 -2.36
C GLU A 98 9.35 10.47 -2.06
N GLN A 99 10.09 11.16 -1.19
CA GLN A 99 11.43 10.75 -0.79
C GLN A 99 11.46 9.39 -0.08
N ILE A 100 10.45 9.08 0.72
CA ILE A 100 10.35 7.79 1.41
C ILE A 100 9.92 6.68 0.46
N LEU A 101 8.97 6.95 -0.45
CA LEU A 101 8.28 5.93 -1.24
C LEU A 101 8.88 5.65 -2.62
N CYS A 102 9.74 6.55 -3.14
CA CYS A 102 10.33 6.42 -4.47
C CYS A 102 11.73 5.79 -4.46
N PHE A 103 12.32 5.59 -3.29
CA PHE A 103 13.64 5.00 -3.14
C PHE A 103 13.59 3.65 -2.44
N ASP A 104 14.61 2.83 -2.68
CA ASP A 104 14.73 1.55 -2.00
C ASP A 104 14.83 1.75 -0.48
N SER A 105 14.16 0.87 0.25
CA SER A 105 14.22 0.87 1.70
C SER A 105 15.61 0.45 2.19
N ALA A 106 16.19 1.22 3.10
CA ALA A 106 17.37 0.80 3.84
C ALA A 106 17.03 -0.26 4.94
N LEU A 107 15.75 -0.50 5.17
CA LEU A 107 15.27 -1.50 6.11
C LEU A 107 15.07 -2.84 5.39
N ASP A 108 15.88 -3.81 5.78
CA ASP A 108 15.71 -5.21 5.44
C ASP A 108 15.11 -5.94 6.65
N THR A 109 13.91 -6.48 6.50
CA THR A 109 13.17 -7.11 7.60
C THR A 109 13.85 -8.40 8.08
N GLU A 110 14.52 -9.14 7.21
CA GLU A 110 15.26 -10.32 7.59
C GLU A 110 16.44 -9.95 8.51
N THR A 111 17.24 -8.98 8.11
CA THR A 111 18.33 -8.44 8.93
C THR A 111 17.81 -7.89 10.25
N PHE A 112 16.67 -7.19 10.24
CA PHE A 112 16.03 -6.68 11.45
C PHE A 112 15.63 -7.81 12.42
N CYS A 113 15.09 -8.92 11.92
CA CYS A 113 14.66 -10.06 12.74
C CYS A 113 15.83 -10.95 13.21
N THR A 114 16.95 -10.95 12.51
CA THR A 114 18.11 -11.82 12.81
C THR A 114 19.22 -11.13 13.59
N SER A 115 19.27 -9.80 13.58
CA SER A 115 20.29 -9.00 14.27
C SER A 115 19.73 -8.20 15.45
N LYS A 116 20.61 -7.66 16.31
CA LYS A 116 20.23 -6.70 17.34
C LYS A 116 20.10 -5.32 16.71
N SER A 117 18.87 -4.89 16.48
CA SER A 117 18.56 -3.63 15.84
C SER A 117 17.33 -2.97 16.46
N ALA A 118 17.15 -1.68 16.20
CA ALA A 118 15.96 -0.93 16.62
C ALA A 118 15.52 0.01 15.48
N ILE A 119 14.21 0.10 15.28
CA ILE A 119 13.59 1.05 14.38
C ILE A 119 12.87 2.09 15.22
N PHE A 120 13.18 3.37 15.01
CA PHE A 120 12.49 4.50 15.63
C PHE A 120 11.64 5.20 14.58
N ILE A 121 10.33 5.26 14.82
CA ILE A 121 9.39 5.98 13.97
C ILE A 121 9.01 7.25 14.72
N VAL A 122 9.42 8.39 14.18
CA VAL A 122 9.12 9.71 14.74
C VAL A 122 8.05 10.37 13.88
N LEU A 123 6.97 10.78 14.52
CA LEU A 123 5.83 11.44 13.87
C LEU A 123 5.81 12.93 14.23
N PRO A 124 5.51 13.82 13.26
CA PRO A 124 5.33 15.24 13.55
C PRO A 124 4.06 15.45 14.38
N GLU A 125 4.15 16.20 15.49
CA GLU A 125 3.00 16.50 16.36
C GLU A 125 1.98 17.43 15.66
N GLU A 126 2.46 18.29 14.76
CA GLU A 126 1.66 19.33 14.11
C GLU A 126 0.87 18.83 12.88
N ASP A 127 1.25 17.67 12.30
CA ASP A 127 0.65 17.15 11.07
C ASP A 127 0.34 15.65 11.18
N ASN A 128 -0.91 15.33 11.41
CA ASN A 128 -1.40 13.94 11.48
C ASN A 128 -1.77 13.35 10.10
N THR A 129 -1.69 14.12 9.03
CA THR A 129 -2.06 13.66 7.68
C THR A 129 -1.20 12.50 7.19
N LYS A 130 0.01 12.35 7.73
CA LYS A 130 0.98 11.31 7.37
C LYS A 130 0.91 10.06 8.27
N TYR A 131 0.11 10.08 9.32
CA TYR A 131 0.03 8.98 10.31
C TYR A 131 -0.45 7.64 9.69
N PHE A 132 -1.19 7.69 8.59
CA PHE A 132 -1.58 6.47 7.86
C PHE A 132 -0.37 5.66 7.35
N MET A 133 0.77 6.31 7.10
CA MET A 133 1.99 5.63 6.68
C MET A 133 2.53 4.68 7.75
N VAL A 134 2.38 5.04 9.03
CA VAL A 134 2.78 4.16 10.14
C VAL A 134 1.90 2.90 10.15
N SER A 135 0.60 3.06 9.92
CA SER A 135 -0.32 1.92 9.82
C SER A 135 0.06 0.99 8.68
N LEU A 136 0.39 1.53 7.50
CA LEU A 136 0.85 0.76 6.35
C LEU A 136 2.19 0.07 6.63
N PHE A 137 3.15 0.80 7.19
CA PHE A 137 4.47 0.28 7.52
C PHE A 137 4.37 -0.88 8.53
N LEU A 138 3.62 -0.70 9.62
CA LEU A 138 3.46 -1.74 10.65
C LEU A 138 2.74 -2.98 10.09
N GLN A 139 1.75 -2.80 9.23
CA GLN A 139 1.08 -3.92 8.57
C GLN A 139 2.03 -4.69 7.65
N GLN A 140 2.83 -3.99 6.85
CA GLN A 140 3.79 -4.63 5.95
C GLN A 140 4.90 -5.32 6.75
N LEU A 141 5.50 -4.64 7.72
CA LEU A 141 6.52 -5.21 8.59
C LEU A 141 6.00 -6.49 9.29
N TYR A 142 4.77 -6.46 9.79
CA TYR A 142 4.17 -7.63 10.42
C TYR A 142 4.02 -8.81 9.46
N ARG A 143 3.56 -8.57 8.22
CA ARG A 143 3.43 -9.62 7.19
C ARG A 143 4.78 -10.24 6.84
N GLU A 144 5.80 -9.41 6.69
CA GLU A 144 7.16 -9.88 6.40
C GLU A 144 7.73 -10.68 7.59
N MET A 145 7.53 -10.20 8.82
CA MET A 145 7.91 -10.95 10.03
C MET A 145 7.23 -12.32 10.11
N LEU A 146 5.96 -12.44 9.70
CA LEU A 146 5.27 -13.74 9.66
C LEU A 146 5.91 -14.67 8.63
N THR A 147 6.26 -14.17 7.45
CA THR A 147 6.96 -14.96 6.42
C THR A 147 8.30 -15.47 6.92
N ILE A 148 9.11 -14.58 7.54
CA ILE A 148 10.39 -14.96 8.14
C ILE A 148 10.21 -15.98 9.27
N ALA A 149 9.19 -15.81 10.11
CA ALA A 149 8.90 -16.77 11.16
C ALA A 149 8.53 -18.16 10.59
N ASP A 150 7.77 -18.22 9.51
CA ASP A 150 7.42 -19.48 8.85
C ASP A 150 8.65 -20.18 8.26
N GLU A 151 9.58 -19.45 7.67
CA GLU A 151 10.86 -19.95 7.16
C GLU A 151 11.77 -20.47 8.27
N HIS A 152 11.62 -19.95 9.50
CA HIS A 152 12.38 -20.35 10.70
C HIS A 152 11.60 -21.29 11.64
N GLY A 153 10.72 -22.11 11.11
CA GLY A 153 10.02 -23.14 11.90
C GLY A 153 8.90 -22.58 12.77
N GLY A 154 8.31 -21.46 12.38
CA GLY A 154 7.14 -20.88 13.00
C GLY A 154 7.42 -19.78 14.04
N LYS A 155 8.68 -19.39 14.23
CA LYS A 155 9.08 -18.32 15.18
C LYS A 155 10.19 -17.48 14.60
N LEU A 156 10.20 -16.20 14.93
CA LEU A 156 11.32 -15.33 14.59
C LEU A 156 12.62 -15.78 15.31
N PRO A 157 13.79 -15.63 14.67
CA PRO A 157 15.09 -15.92 15.30
C PRO A 157 15.32 -15.10 16.58
N ASN A 158 14.96 -13.83 16.57
CA ASN A 158 14.99 -12.94 17.72
C ASN A 158 13.57 -12.44 18.04
N ARG A 159 13.33 -12.16 19.33
CA ARG A 159 12.05 -11.55 19.73
C ARG A 159 12.01 -10.10 19.26
N VAL A 160 10.96 -9.75 18.55
CA VAL A 160 10.64 -8.37 18.19
C VAL A 160 9.64 -7.80 19.19
N MET A 161 9.95 -6.63 19.73
CA MET A 161 9.07 -5.87 20.62
C MET A 161 8.69 -4.56 19.95
N VAL A 162 7.41 -4.29 19.85
CA VAL A 162 6.86 -3.05 19.30
C VAL A 162 6.32 -2.22 20.46
N PHE A 163 7.00 -1.14 20.81
CA PHE A 163 6.53 -0.15 21.77
C PHE A 163 5.77 0.91 20.98
N ALA A 164 4.46 0.89 21.11
CA ALA A 164 3.57 1.77 20.36
C ALA A 164 3.05 2.87 21.30
N ASP A 165 3.86 3.93 21.45
CA ASP A 165 3.45 5.11 22.22
C ASP A 165 2.38 5.89 21.45
N GLU A 166 1.38 6.38 22.17
CA GLU A 166 0.25 7.10 21.60
C GLU A 166 -0.47 6.39 20.45
N ILE A 167 -0.55 5.06 20.49
CA ILE A 167 -1.15 4.25 19.41
C ILE A 167 -2.58 4.66 19.07
N GLY A 168 -3.29 5.30 19.99
CA GLY A 168 -4.65 5.82 19.79
C GLY A 168 -4.74 6.96 18.77
N THR A 169 -3.64 7.64 18.45
CA THR A 169 -3.59 8.72 17.46
C THR A 169 -3.39 8.21 16.03
N ILE A 170 -2.89 6.98 15.89
CA ILE A 170 -2.60 6.37 14.60
C ILE A 170 -3.88 5.79 13.98
N PRO A 171 -4.13 5.97 12.68
CA PRO A 171 -5.25 5.32 12.01
C PRO A 171 -5.26 3.81 12.22
N LYS A 172 -6.46 3.23 12.21
CA LYS A 172 -6.68 1.79 12.44
C LYS A 172 -5.68 0.93 11.67
N ILE A 173 -4.98 0.07 12.40
CA ILE A 173 -4.14 -0.99 11.84
C ILE A 173 -4.98 -2.26 11.81
N GLU A 174 -5.36 -2.72 10.62
CA GLU A 174 -6.28 -3.87 10.47
C GLU A 174 -5.74 -5.17 11.07
N SER A 175 -4.42 -5.37 11.01
CA SER A 175 -3.76 -6.55 11.58
C SER A 175 -3.53 -6.47 13.08
N MET A 176 -3.94 -5.39 13.76
CA MET A 176 -3.65 -5.17 15.18
C MET A 176 -4.12 -6.31 16.09
N GLU A 177 -5.35 -6.79 15.91
CA GLU A 177 -5.88 -7.90 16.70
C GLU A 177 -5.06 -9.18 16.51
N MET A 178 -4.60 -9.44 15.30
CA MET A 178 -3.74 -10.58 15.00
C MET A 178 -2.34 -10.40 15.59
N MET A 179 -1.80 -9.17 15.60
CA MET A 179 -0.52 -8.87 16.24
C MET A 179 -0.56 -9.20 17.74
N PHE A 180 -1.66 -8.89 18.42
CA PHE A 180 -1.83 -9.23 19.85
C PHE A 180 -2.09 -10.72 20.10
N SER A 181 -2.94 -11.35 19.32
CA SER A 181 -3.38 -12.73 19.56
C SER A 181 -2.36 -13.76 19.06
N ALA A 182 -1.90 -13.65 17.82
CA ALA A 182 -1.01 -14.60 17.18
C ALA A 182 0.48 -14.23 17.31
N GLY A 183 0.81 -12.96 17.48
CA GLY A 183 2.19 -12.47 17.51
C GLY A 183 3.05 -13.14 18.59
N ARG A 184 2.48 -13.42 19.78
CA ARG A 184 3.20 -14.06 20.89
C ARG A 184 3.81 -15.41 20.48
N SER A 185 3.07 -16.25 19.77
CA SER A 185 3.55 -17.57 19.31
C SER A 185 4.70 -17.45 18.31
N ARG A 186 4.79 -16.31 17.59
CA ARG A 186 5.80 -15.98 16.60
C ARG A 186 6.98 -15.19 17.16
N GLN A 187 7.03 -14.96 18.47
CA GLN A 187 8.00 -14.09 19.16
C GLN A 187 7.85 -12.60 18.82
N ILE A 188 6.65 -12.16 18.49
CA ILE A 188 6.30 -10.75 18.28
C ILE A 188 5.50 -10.30 19.51
N SER A 189 5.91 -9.23 20.16
CA SER A 189 5.25 -8.67 21.34
C SER A 189 4.86 -7.22 21.10
N MET A 190 3.60 -6.88 21.35
CA MET A 190 3.08 -5.52 21.25
C MET A 190 2.94 -4.92 22.65
N VAL A 191 3.44 -3.71 22.84
CA VAL A 191 3.31 -2.91 24.06
C VAL A 191 2.63 -1.59 23.70
N PRO A 192 1.28 -1.56 23.68
CA PRO A 192 0.56 -0.31 23.41
C PRO A 192 0.60 0.59 24.62
N ILE A 193 0.79 1.87 24.40
CA ILE A 193 0.72 2.92 25.40
C ILE A 193 -0.38 3.88 24.97
N ILE A 194 -1.39 4.06 25.83
CA ILE A 194 -2.56 4.89 25.57
C ILE A 194 -2.61 5.95 26.68
N GLN A 195 -2.69 7.22 26.30
CA GLN A 195 -2.75 8.33 27.27
C GLN A 195 -4.16 8.58 27.80
N SER A 196 -5.19 8.26 27.01
CA SER A 196 -6.59 8.39 27.42
C SER A 196 -7.47 7.36 26.73
N PHE A 197 -8.58 7.01 27.38
CA PHE A 197 -9.63 6.17 26.81
C PHE A 197 -10.73 7.05 26.21
#